data_e13a8382e687a2e0bf1996dd86705149
#
_entry.id   e13a8382e687a2e0bf1996dd86705149
#
_cell.length_a   1.000
_cell.length_b   1.000
_cell.length_c   1.000
_cell.angle_alpha   90.00
_cell.angle_beta   90.00
_cell.angle_gamma   90.00
#
_symmetry.space_group_name_H-M   'P 1'
#
loop_
_entity.id
_entity.type
_entity.pdbx_description
1 polymer ?
#
loop_
_entity_poly.entity_id
_entity_poly.type
_entity_poly.pdbx_seq_one_letter_code
_entity_poly.pdbx_strand_id
1 'polypeptide(L)'
;MRNPLDLVLGVDSNVRVLRVLVRHGGHLSSSDIGRRAGLSKSSTRLGLISLGETGVVSAEGSGYNRLYCLNAEHYFSKAIENLFAAEERRFADIIDAVTDSPGDKKQFVKSLWVYGSVARGDDRLGSDLDVGVVTGSADLAAVVDVVRDSIAIHSERLGFTPSVVGLDMEDVSRLARDDDPWWANVVKDAIVLAGRRPEELPALAGAAADG
;
A
#
# COMPACT_ATOMS: atom_id res chain seq x y z
N MET A 1 24.93 19.72 -18.06
CA MET A 1 23.90 19.94 -17.03
C MET A 1 24.27 19.12 -15.79
N ARG A 2 24.44 19.79 -14.61
CA ARG A 2 24.96 19.11 -13.40
C ARG A 2 23.88 18.34 -12.63
N ASN A 3 22.63 18.78 -12.65
CA ASN A 3 21.52 18.25 -11.86
C ASN A 3 20.32 17.86 -12.73
N PRO A 4 20.44 16.87 -13.63
CA PRO A 4 19.35 16.48 -14.52
C PRO A 4 18.17 15.82 -13.78
N LEU A 5 18.37 15.30 -12.57
CA LEU A 5 17.30 14.69 -11.77
C LEU A 5 16.22 15.67 -11.32
N ASP A 6 16.53 16.98 -11.22
CA ASP A 6 15.54 18.02 -10.93
C ASP A 6 14.43 18.06 -11.99
N LEU A 7 14.78 17.82 -13.26
CA LEU A 7 13.82 17.74 -14.36
C LEU A 7 13.14 16.38 -14.45
N VAL A 8 13.84 15.32 -14.09
CA VAL A 8 13.31 13.93 -14.19
C VAL A 8 12.34 13.62 -13.06
N LEU A 9 12.69 13.94 -11.81
CA LEU A 9 11.96 13.55 -10.60
C LEU A 9 11.29 14.73 -9.87
N GLY A 10 11.65 15.98 -10.17
CA GLY A 10 11.11 17.15 -9.48
C GLY A 10 9.69 17.57 -9.90
N VAL A 11 9.09 16.89 -10.89
CA VAL A 11 7.75 17.20 -11.40
C VAL A 11 6.83 16.00 -11.23
N ASP A 12 5.69 16.17 -10.55
CA ASP A 12 4.73 15.09 -10.26
C ASP A 12 4.31 14.31 -11.52
N SER A 13 3.99 14.99 -12.61
CA SER A 13 3.62 14.33 -13.86
C SER A 13 4.73 13.44 -14.42
N ASN A 14 5.99 13.86 -14.28
CA ASN A 14 7.15 13.07 -14.76
C ASN A 14 7.31 11.80 -13.93
N VAL A 15 7.20 11.90 -12.61
CA VAL A 15 7.26 10.74 -11.70
C VAL A 15 6.16 9.74 -12.00
N ARG A 16 4.92 10.22 -12.22
CA ARG A 16 3.77 9.36 -12.56
C ARG A 16 3.93 8.69 -13.92
N VAL A 17 4.41 9.41 -14.92
CA VAL A 17 4.69 8.86 -16.26
C VAL A 17 5.76 7.78 -16.16
N LEU A 18 6.88 8.05 -15.47
CA LEU A 18 7.97 7.07 -15.29
C LEU A 18 7.49 5.81 -14.57
N ARG A 19 6.71 5.97 -13.48
CA ARG A 19 6.12 4.84 -12.76
C ARG A 19 5.31 3.91 -13.68
N VAL A 20 4.49 4.49 -14.55
CA VAL A 20 3.68 3.73 -15.53
C VAL A 20 4.57 3.01 -16.54
N LEU A 21 5.57 3.69 -17.09
CA LEU A 21 6.46 3.11 -18.11
C LEU A 21 7.32 1.98 -17.52
N VAL A 22 7.89 2.17 -16.33
CA VAL A 22 8.69 1.15 -15.63
C VAL A 22 7.84 -0.08 -15.32
N ARG A 23 6.65 0.10 -14.74
CA ARG A 23 5.75 -1.01 -14.40
C ARG A 23 5.26 -1.78 -15.63
N HIS A 24 5.09 -1.09 -16.75
CA HIS A 24 4.65 -1.73 -17.99
C HIS A 24 5.78 -2.49 -18.68
N GLY A 25 6.99 -1.98 -18.62
CA GLY A 25 8.20 -2.60 -19.22
C GLY A 25 8.23 -2.59 -20.75
N GLY A 26 7.36 -1.81 -21.40
CA GLY A 26 7.26 -1.78 -22.87
C GLY A 26 6.69 -0.45 -23.40
N HIS A 27 6.22 -0.47 -24.64
CA HIS A 27 5.75 0.71 -25.34
C HIS A 27 4.27 0.99 -25.06
N LEU A 28 3.92 2.24 -24.75
CA LEU A 28 2.56 2.71 -24.49
C LEU A 28 2.24 3.97 -25.29
N SER A 29 0.96 4.12 -25.67
CA SER A 29 0.45 5.39 -26.21
C SER A 29 0.36 6.46 -25.12
N SER A 30 0.40 7.75 -25.52
CA SER A 30 0.21 8.87 -24.58
C SER A 30 -1.14 8.77 -23.85
N SER A 31 -2.20 8.29 -24.50
CA SER A 31 -3.52 8.12 -23.90
C SER A 31 -3.54 7.03 -22.82
N ASP A 32 -2.86 5.90 -23.07
CA ASP A 32 -2.76 4.81 -22.09
C ASP A 32 -1.91 5.21 -20.89
N ILE A 33 -0.81 5.93 -21.13
CA ILE A 33 0.03 6.49 -20.05
C ILE A 33 -0.82 7.44 -19.19
N GLY A 34 -1.52 8.40 -19.78
CA GLY A 34 -2.34 9.37 -19.05
C GLY A 34 -3.41 8.71 -18.20
N ARG A 35 -4.15 7.74 -18.78
CA ARG A 35 -5.16 6.97 -18.04
C ARG A 35 -4.59 6.20 -16.85
N ARG A 36 -3.47 5.49 -17.05
CA ARG A 36 -2.82 4.70 -16.00
C ARG A 36 -2.16 5.57 -14.92
N ALA A 37 -1.63 6.73 -15.32
CA ALA A 37 -0.99 7.70 -14.41
C ALA A 37 -2.00 8.58 -13.64
N GLY A 38 -3.29 8.55 -13.99
CA GLY A 38 -4.28 9.47 -13.42
C GLY A 38 -4.02 10.92 -13.80
N LEU A 39 -3.48 11.17 -15.01
CA LEU A 39 -3.10 12.50 -15.49
C LEU A 39 -4.04 13.03 -16.57
N SER A 40 -4.22 14.35 -16.60
CA SER A 40 -4.87 15.01 -17.73
C SER A 40 -4.04 14.84 -19.02
N LYS A 41 -4.69 14.97 -20.18
CA LYS A 41 -4.01 14.91 -21.48
C LYS A 41 -2.87 15.95 -21.60
N SER A 42 -3.06 17.14 -21.06
CA SER A 42 -2.05 18.21 -21.06
C SER A 42 -0.87 17.88 -20.16
N SER A 43 -1.12 17.41 -18.92
CA SER A 43 -0.06 17.01 -17.98
C SER A 43 0.75 15.84 -18.50
N THR A 44 0.08 14.84 -19.09
CA THR A 44 0.77 13.69 -19.72
C THR A 44 1.67 14.14 -20.85
N ARG A 45 1.17 15.04 -21.74
CA ARG A 45 1.95 15.57 -22.84
C ARG A 45 3.19 16.33 -22.37
N LEU A 46 3.04 17.21 -21.36
CA LEU A 46 4.15 17.99 -20.81
C LEU A 46 5.20 17.08 -20.17
N GLY A 47 4.77 16.08 -19.39
CA GLY A 47 5.67 15.08 -18.81
C GLY A 47 6.45 14.30 -19.87
N LEU A 48 5.77 13.83 -20.93
CA LEU A 48 6.43 13.11 -22.02
C LEU A 48 7.42 13.96 -22.81
N ILE A 49 7.12 15.26 -23.03
CA ILE A 49 8.04 16.20 -23.67
C ILE A 49 9.27 16.37 -22.78
N SER A 50 9.08 16.73 -21.51
CA SER A 50 10.17 16.96 -20.56
C SER A 50 11.09 15.74 -20.41
N LEU A 51 10.50 14.55 -20.25
CA LEU A 51 11.28 13.30 -20.15
C LEU A 51 11.96 12.90 -21.47
N GLY A 52 11.36 13.24 -22.60
CA GLY A 52 11.96 13.05 -23.92
C GLY A 52 13.17 13.99 -24.14
N GLU A 53 13.08 15.26 -23.72
CA GLU A 53 14.18 16.23 -23.78
C GLU A 53 15.39 15.82 -22.90
N THR A 54 15.13 15.12 -21.79
CA THR A 54 16.22 14.53 -20.97
C THR A 54 16.77 13.24 -21.54
N GLY A 55 16.10 12.63 -22.53
CA GLY A 55 16.46 11.35 -23.11
C GLY A 55 16.10 10.11 -22.27
N VAL A 56 15.50 10.30 -21.10
CA VAL A 56 15.06 9.19 -20.20
C VAL A 56 13.91 8.40 -20.82
N VAL A 57 13.03 9.07 -21.57
CA VAL A 57 11.94 8.44 -22.32
C VAL A 57 12.22 8.57 -23.81
N SER A 58 12.13 7.48 -24.53
CA SER A 58 12.18 7.43 -25.99
C SER A 58 10.78 7.31 -26.58
N ALA A 59 10.64 7.76 -27.83
CA ALA A 59 9.40 7.70 -28.57
C ALA A 59 9.64 7.08 -29.95
N GLU A 60 8.80 6.14 -30.34
CA GLU A 60 8.80 5.50 -31.66
C GLU A 60 7.51 5.81 -32.40
N GLY A 61 7.58 5.81 -33.74
CA GLY A 61 6.44 6.15 -34.60
C GLY A 61 6.20 7.65 -34.72
N SER A 62 5.11 8.02 -35.35
CA SER A 62 4.73 9.41 -35.62
C SER A 62 3.23 9.64 -35.51
N GLY A 63 2.83 10.89 -35.24
CA GLY A 63 1.44 11.28 -35.16
C GLY A 63 0.67 10.50 -34.08
N TYR A 64 -0.47 9.91 -34.45
CA TYR A 64 -1.34 9.16 -33.56
C TYR A 64 -0.77 7.79 -33.14
N ASN A 65 0.20 7.26 -33.91
CA ASN A 65 0.85 5.97 -33.65
C ASN A 65 2.12 6.09 -32.83
N ARG A 66 2.38 7.26 -32.20
CA ARG A 66 3.55 7.48 -31.38
C ARG A 66 3.42 6.71 -30.06
N LEU A 67 4.40 5.84 -29.81
CA LEU A 67 4.53 5.04 -28.58
C LEU A 67 5.74 5.50 -27.79
N TYR A 68 5.67 5.39 -26.49
CA TYR A 68 6.70 5.83 -25.54
C TYR A 68 7.13 4.68 -24.66
N CYS A 69 8.43 4.60 -24.35
CA CYS A 69 9.01 3.64 -23.42
C CYS A 69 10.14 4.29 -22.62
N LEU A 70 10.54 3.66 -21.51
CA LEU A 70 11.79 4.01 -20.84
C LEU A 70 12.93 3.70 -21.78
N ASN A 71 13.85 4.65 -21.93
CA ASN A 71 15.06 4.45 -22.75
C ASN A 71 16.07 3.60 -21.97
N ALA A 72 16.15 2.30 -22.27
CA ALA A 72 17.00 1.35 -21.55
C ALA A 72 18.49 1.73 -21.58
N GLU A 73 18.95 2.40 -22.64
CA GLU A 73 20.35 2.81 -22.80
C GLU A 73 20.70 4.11 -22.04
N HIS A 74 19.71 4.80 -21.49
CA HIS A 74 19.97 6.02 -20.76
C HIS A 74 20.64 5.74 -19.40
N TYR A 75 21.65 6.56 -19.05
CA TYR A 75 22.47 6.38 -17.85
C TYR A 75 21.67 6.15 -16.55
N PHE A 76 20.52 6.81 -16.39
CA PHE A 76 19.70 6.70 -15.19
C PHE A 76 18.64 5.59 -15.23
N SER A 77 18.43 4.92 -16.35
CA SER A 77 17.29 3.99 -16.49
C SER A 77 17.30 2.88 -15.47
N LYS A 78 18.46 2.25 -15.23
CA LYS A 78 18.56 1.21 -14.21
C LYS A 78 18.32 1.70 -12.78
N ALA A 79 18.78 2.91 -12.46
CA ALA A 79 18.51 3.52 -11.15
C ALA A 79 17.02 3.86 -10.97
N ILE A 80 16.36 4.35 -12.03
CA ILE A 80 14.92 4.64 -12.05
C ILE A 80 14.10 3.35 -11.88
N GLU A 81 14.43 2.30 -12.61
CA GLU A 81 13.80 0.98 -12.44
C GLU A 81 13.91 0.47 -10.99
N ASN A 82 15.11 0.53 -10.43
CA ASN A 82 15.35 0.09 -9.05
C ASN A 82 14.58 0.93 -8.03
N LEU A 83 14.44 2.24 -8.27
CA LEU A 83 13.68 3.14 -7.39
C LEU A 83 12.19 2.76 -7.37
N PHE A 84 11.57 2.55 -8.52
CA PHE A 84 10.16 2.15 -8.59
C PHE A 84 9.93 0.70 -8.14
N ALA A 85 10.89 -0.20 -8.36
CA ALA A 85 10.84 -1.54 -7.78
C ALA A 85 10.94 -1.52 -6.24
N ALA A 86 11.72 -0.59 -5.66
CA ALA A 86 11.77 -0.38 -4.22
C ALA A 86 10.46 0.21 -3.68
N GLU A 87 9.82 1.14 -4.43
CA GLU A 87 8.50 1.69 -4.08
C GLU A 87 7.43 0.59 -4.00
N GLU A 88 7.42 -0.35 -4.95
CA GLU A 88 6.49 -1.49 -4.94
C GLU A 88 6.75 -2.45 -3.77
N ARG A 89 8.02 -2.81 -3.57
CA ARG A 89 8.40 -3.71 -2.46
C ARG A 89 8.11 -3.12 -1.10
N ARG A 90 8.21 -1.78 -0.94
CA ARG A 90 7.94 -1.11 0.33
C ARG A 90 6.57 -1.48 0.92
N PHE A 91 5.52 -1.53 0.09
CA PHE A 91 4.18 -1.90 0.57
C PHE A 91 4.11 -3.37 0.99
N ALA A 92 4.71 -4.27 0.21
CA ALA A 92 4.82 -5.67 0.58
C ALA A 92 5.60 -5.84 1.90
N ASP A 93 6.75 -5.16 2.04
CA ASP A 93 7.55 -5.18 3.27
C ASP A 93 6.76 -4.66 4.50
N ILE A 94 5.85 -3.68 4.32
CA ILE A 94 4.95 -3.21 5.39
C ILE A 94 3.96 -4.32 5.78
N ILE A 95 3.32 -4.95 4.81
CA ILE A 95 2.36 -6.03 5.04
C ILE A 95 3.04 -7.24 5.71
N ASP A 96 4.24 -7.61 5.27
CA ASP A 96 5.03 -8.67 5.88
C ASP A 96 5.39 -8.33 7.34
N ALA A 97 5.84 -7.10 7.60
CA ALA A 97 6.15 -6.63 8.97
C ALA A 97 4.93 -6.69 9.90
N VAL A 98 3.73 -6.36 9.41
CA VAL A 98 2.49 -6.50 10.18
C VAL A 98 2.12 -7.98 10.38
N THR A 99 2.24 -8.80 9.34
CA THR A 99 1.91 -10.22 9.38
C THR A 99 2.77 -10.99 10.39
N ASP A 100 4.05 -10.62 10.49
CA ASP A 100 5.01 -11.26 11.38
C ASP A 100 5.04 -10.63 12.77
N SER A 101 4.37 -9.48 12.98
CA SER A 101 4.41 -8.71 14.22
C SER A 101 3.98 -9.47 15.50
N PRO A 102 3.07 -10.47 15.46
CA PRO A 102 2.74 -11.24 16.66
C PRO A 102 3.87 -12.13 17.17
N GLY A 103 4.87 -12.44 16.34
CA GLY A 103 6.03 -13.25 16.72
C GLY A 103 5.65 -14.58 17.38
N ASP A 104 6.19 -14.82 18.57
CA ASP A 104 5.91 -16.01 19.40
C ASP A 104 4.48 -16.05 19.98
N LYS A 105 3.73 -14.96 19.90
CA LYS A 105 2.33 -14.85 20.31
C LYS A 105 1.32 -15.20 19.22
N LYS A 106 1.79 -15.58 18.03
CA LYS A 106 0.93 -15.86 16.87
C LYS A 106 -0.17 -16.88 17.14
N GLN A 107 0.07 -17.87 18.00
CA GLN A 107 -0.93 -18.88 18.38
C GLN A 107 -2.13 -18.33 19.15
N PHE A 108 -2.01 -17.15 19.76
CA PHE A 108 -3.09 -16.48 20.49
C PHE A 108 -3.92 -15.56 19.60
N VAL A 109 -3.44 -15.27 18.38
CA VAL A 109 -4.11 -14.39 17.42
C VAL A 109 -5.24 -15.14 16.72
N LYS A 110 -6.47 -14.67 16.92
CA LYS A 110 -7.67 -15.18 16.23
C LYS A 110 -7.86 -14.54 14.87
N SER A 111 -7.48 -13.26 14.77
CA SER A 111 -7.47 -12.52 13.52
C SER A 111 -6.50 -11.34 13.59
N LEU A 112 -5.88 -11.04 12.45
CA LEU A 112 -5.01 -9.88 12.21
C LEU A 112 -5.33 -9.31 10.84
N TRP A 113 -5.57 -8.01 10.76
CA TRP A 113 -5.89 -7.35 9.49
C TRP A 113 -5.38 -5.91 9.43
N VAL A 114 -5.25 -5.40 8.22
CA VAL A 114 -5.12 -3.97 7.92
C VAL A 114 -6.46 -3.48 7.41
N TYR A 115 -6.90 -2.27 7.81
CA TYR A 115 -8.16 -1.67 7.39
C TYR A 115 -7.98 -0.18 7.09
N GLY A 116 -9.07 0.52 6.79
CA GLY A 116 -9.04 1.97 6.57
C GLY A 116 -8.49 2.38 5.21
N SER A 117 -7.91 3.58 5.14
CA SER A 117 -7.49 4.20 3.88
C SER A 117 -6.40 3.41 3.14
N VAL A 118 -5.46 2.84 3.87
CA VAL A 118 -4.38 2.03 3.28
C VAL A 118 -4.94 0.75 2.65
N ALA A 119 -5.87 0.07 3.32
CA ALA A 119 -6.51 -1.13 2.80
C ALA A 119 -7.36 -0.84 1.55
N ARG A 120 -8.01 0.32 1.48
CA ARG A 120 -8.78 0.76 0.30
C ARG A 120 -7.90 1.28 -0.84
N GLY A 121 -6.62 1.62 -0.57
CA GLY A 121 -5.73 2.24 -1.55
C GLY A 121 -6.03 3.71 -1.84
N ASP A 122 -6.73 4.40 -0.92
CA ASP A 122 -7.03 5.84 -1.00
C ASP A 122 -6.25 6.68 0.04
N ASP A 123 -5.21 6.08 0.64
CA ASP A 123 -4.32 6.71 1.58
C ASP A 123 -3.57 7.91 0.98
N ARG A 124 -3.23 8.85 1.85
CA ARG A 124 -2.47 10.06 1.51
C ARG A 124 -1.18 10.12 2.32
N LEU A 125 -0.30 11.01 1.92
CA LEU A 125 0.89 11.29 2.71
C LEU A 125 0.49 11.68 4.14
N GLY A 126 0.98 10.93 5.13
CA GLY A 126 0.63 11.11 6.55
C GLY A 126 -0.61 10.32 7.01
N SER A 127 -1.21 9.47 6.16
CA SER A 127 -2.22 8.51 6.63
C SER A 127 -1.58 7.46 7.53
N ASP A 128 -2.28 7.10 8.61
CA ASP A 128 -1.87 6.02 9.50
C ASP A 128 -2.16 4.65 8.86
N LEU A 129 -1.37 3.66 9.24
CA LEU A 129 -1.62 2.26 8.93
C LEU A 129 -2.47 1.66 10.04
N ASP A 130 -3.76 1.50 9.79
CA ASP A 130 -4.71 0.96 10.75
C ASP A 130 -4.60 -0.58 10.79
N VAL A 131 -4.24 -1.12 11.96
CA VAL A 131 -4.07 -2.56 12.20
C VAL A 131 -5.04 -3.01 13.28
N GLY A 132 -5.81 -4.04 13.01
CA GLY A 132 -6.67 -4.69 14.00
C GLY A 132 -6.14 -6.08 14.36
N VAL A 133 -6.13 -6.40 15.64
CA VAL A 133 -5.76 -7.72 16.15
C VAL A 133 -6.81 -8.21 17.14
N VAL A 134 -7.26 -9.47 16.98
CA VAL A 134 -8.23 -10.12 17.87
C VAL A 134 -7.61 -11.31 18.54
N THR A 135 -7.81 -11.40 19.86
CA THR A 135 -7.29 -12.49 20.70
C THR A 135 -8.33 -12.97 21.72
N GLY A 136 -7.94 -13.86 22.63
CA GLY A 136 -8.67 -14.07 23.88
C GLY A 136 -8.43 -12.93 24.87
N SER A 137 -9.38 -12.66 25.76
CA SER A 137 -9.29 -11.54 26.73
C SER A 137 -8.04 -11.64 27.62
N ALA A 138 -7.63 -12.86 27.99
CA ALA A 138 -6.45 -13.09 28.85
C ALA A 138 -5.12 -12.71 28.16
N ASP A 139 -5.07 -12.79 26.84
CA ASP A 139 -3.84 -12.59 26.07
C ASP A 139 -3.78 -11.21 25.40
N LEU A 140 -4.87 -10.45 25.43
CA LEU A 140 -5.07 -9.23 24.65
C LEU A 140 -3.93 -8.21 24.87
N ALA A 141 -3.68 -7.83 26.10
CA ALA A 141 -2.65 -6.83 26.41
C ALA A 141 -1.26 -7.27 25.93
N ALA A 142 -0.90 -8.52 26.25
CA ALA A 142 0.44 -9.05 25.90
C ALA A 142 0.65 -9.19 24.38
N VAL A 143 -0.40 -9.55 23.63
CA VAL A 143 -0.32 -9.64 22.15
C VAL A 143 -0.27 -8.24 21.54
N VAL A 144 -1.11 -7.31 22.00
CA VAL A 144 -1.13 -5.93 21.47
C VAL A 144 0.22 -5.24 21.70
N ASP A 145 0.83 -5.39 22.87
CA ASP A 145 2.14 -4.81 23.16
C ASP A 145 3.22 -5.37 22.23
N VAL A 146 3.28 -6.70 22.06
CA VAL A 146 4.23 -7.33 21.13
C VAL A 146 4.02 -6.86 19.68
N VAL A 147 2.77 -6.77 19.24
CA VAL A 147 2.44 -6.28 17.88
C VAL A 147 2.88 -4.83 17.70
N ARG A 148 2.59 -3.94 18.66
CA ARG A 148 2.99 -2.53 18.63
C ARG A 148 4.50 -2.36 18.60
N ASP A 149 5.21 -3.03 19.49
CA ASP A 149 6.67 -2.95 19.58
C ASP A 149 7.34 -3.47 18.31
N SER A 150 6.86 -4.61 17.79
CA SER A 150 7.38 -5.20 16.55
C SER A 150 7.17 -4.29 15.34
N ILE A 151 5.96 -3.74 15.16
CA ILE A 151 5.67 -2.83 14.05
C ILE A 151 6.46 -1.53 14.18
N ALA A 152 6.66 -1.00 15.39
CA ALA A 152 7.40 0.23 15.64
C ALA A 152 8.86 0.14 15.14
N ILE A 153 9.51 -1.02 15.26
CA ILE A 153 10.87 -1.27 14.77
C ILE A 153 10.96 -1.02 13.25
N HIS A 154 9.92 -1.36 12.51
CA HIS A 154 9.87 -1.25 11.05
C HIS A 154 9.32 0.09 10.55
N SER A 155 8.53 0.80 11.37
CA SER A 155 7.78 1.99 10.97
C SER A 155 8.67 3.14 10.50
N GLU A 156 9.77 3.42 11.20
CA GLU A 156 10.71 4.48 10.83
C GLU A 156 11.40 4.16 9.50
N ARG A 157 11.93 2.94 9.35
CA ARG A 157 12.62 2.51 8.12
C ARG A 157 11.71 2.49 6.91
N LEU A 158 10.48 2.03 7.08
CA LEU A 158 9.49 1.91 6.00
C LEU A 158 8.66 3.19 5.84
N GLY A 159 8.78 4.17 6.73
CA GLY A 159 8.15 5.49 6.62
C GLY A 159 6.62 5.42 6.72
N PHE A 160 6.06 4.80 7.77
CA PHE A 160 4.62 4.79 8.08
C PHE A 160 4.37 4.96 9.56
N THR A 161 3.17 5.40 9.92
CA THR A 161 2.72 5.53 11.32
C THR A 161 1.72 4.42 11.61
N PRO A 162 2.00 3.49 12.53
CA PRO A 162 1.05 2.44 12.89
C PRO A 162 -0.01 2.93 13.88
N SER A 163 -1.26 2.50 13.67
CA SER A 163 -2.39 2.63 14.58
C SER A 163 -2.92 1.23 14.89
N VAL A 164 -2.62 0.69 16.09
CA VAL A 164 -2.96 -0.69 16.45
C VAL A 164 -4.14 -0.72 17.42
N VAL A 165 -5.23 -1.36 17.01
CA VAL A 165 -6.44 -1.62 17.82
C VAL A 165 -6.49 -3.10 18.17
N GLY A 166 -6.46 -3.40 19.47
CA GLY A 166 -6.69 -4.75 19.99
C GLY A 166 -8.13 -4.93 20.42
N LEU A 167 -8.70 -6.10 20.11
CA LEU A 167 -10.06 -6.48 20.49
C LEU A 167 -10.04 -7.89 21.07
N ASP A 168 -10.92 -8.15 22.02
CA ASP A 168 -11.24 -9.52 22.38
C ASP A 168 -12.56 -9.96 21.73
N MET A 169 -12.98 -11.20 21.99
CA MET A 169 -14.20 -11.75 21.38
C MET A 169 -15.48 -11.12 21.93
N GLU A 170 -15.45 -10.57 23.15
CA GLU A 170 -16.58 -9.85 23.74
C GLU A 170 -16.74 -8.48 23.07
N ASP A 171 -15.65 -7.75 22.83
CA ASP A 171 -15.63 -6.52 22.06
C ASP A 171 -16.20 -6.72 20.65
N VAL A 172 -15.73 -7.77 19.94
CA VAL A 172 -16.22 -8.11 18.61
C VAL A 172 -17.73 -8.37 18.61
N SER A 173 -18.20 -9.16 19.58
CA SER A 173 -19.62 -9.49 19.70
C SER A 173 -20.48 -8.26 20.00
N ARG A 174 -19.98 -7.36 20.86
CA ARG A 174 -20.63 -6.09 21.19
C ARG A 174 -20.71 -5.18 19.97
N LEU A 175 -19.58 -4.94 19.29
CA LEU A 175 -19.52 -4.08 18.12
C LEU A 175 -20.43 -4.57 16.98
N ALA A 176 -20.48 -5.88 16.75
CA ALA A 176 -21.35 -6.47 15.73
C ALA A 176 -22.83 -6.36 16.09
N ARG A 177 -23.21 -6.58 17.37
CA ARG A 177 -24.59 -6.49 17.82
C ARG A 177 -25.13 -5.06 17.81
N ASP A 178 -24.26 -4.09 18.14
CA ASP A 178 -24.64 -2.68 18.26
C ASP A 178 -24.59 -1.95 16.90
N ASP A 179 -24.37 -2.66 15.78
CA ASP A 179 -24.24 -2.12 14.42
C ASP A 179 -23.23 -0.95 14.37
N ASP A 180 -22.09 -1.09 15.07
CA ASP A 180 -21.10 -0.04 15.21
C ASP A 180 -20.53 0.39 13.83
N PRO A 181 -20.58 1.70 13.49
CA PRO A 181 -20.13 2.18 12.17
C PRO A 181 -18.65 1.92 11.90
N TRP A 182 -17.80 1.94 12.93
CA TRP A 182 -16.38 1.63 12.77
C TRP A 182 -16.21 0.15 12.42
N TRP A 183 -16.91 -0.76 13.12
CA TRP A 183 -16.88 -2.18 12.84
C TRP A 183 -17.41 -2.51 11.44
N ALA A 184 -18.47 -1.87 11.01
CA ALA A 184 -19.00 -2.02 9.65
C ALA A 184 -17.96 -1.64 8.58
N ASN A 185 -17.18 -0.59 8.81
CA ASN A 185 -16.07 -0.21 7.93
C ASN A 185 -14.92 -1.24 7.98
N VAL A 186 -14.58 -1.77 9.16
CA VAL A 186 -13.58 -2.85 9.28
C VAL A 186 -14.02 -4.07 8.47
N VAL A 187 -15.24 -4.55 8.63
CA VAL A 187 -15.79 -5.70 7.87
C VAL A 187 -15.68 -5.48 6.36
N LYS A 188 -15.99 -4.25 5.91
CA LYS A 188 -15.97 -3.90 4.50
C LYS A 188 -14.57 -3.81 3.90
N ASP A 189 -13.63 -3.22 4.64
CA ASP A 189 -12.35 -2.76 4.11
C ASP A 189 -11.18 -3.69 4.45
N ALA A 190 -11.34 -4.62 5.43
CA ALA A 190 -10.24 -5.39 5.98
C ALA A 190 -9.52 -6.27 4.95
N ILE A 191 -8.20 -6.13 4.91
CA ILE A 191 -7.28 -7.08 4.29
C ILE A 191 -6.78 -8.00 5.41
N VAL A 192 -7.26 -9.23 5.43
CA VAL A 192 -6.90 -10.22 6.45
C VAL A 192 -5.51 -10.76 6.18
N LEU A 193 -4.64 -10.67 7.17
CA LEU A 193 -3.24 -11.14 7.14
C LEU A 193 -3.07 -12.49 7.85
N ALA A 194 -3.84 -12.72 8.91
CA ALA A 194 -3.84 -13.99 9.62
C ALA A 194 -5.21 -14.24 10.29
N GLY A 195 -5.58 -15.51 10.43
CA GLY A 195 -6.78 -15.94 11.13
C GLY A 195 -8.07 -15.76 10.32
N ARG A 196 -9.17 -15.45 11.00
CA ARG A 196 -10.52 -15.35 10.44
C ARG A 196 -10.82 -13.98 9.90
N ARG A 197 -11.80 -13.89 8.99
CA ARG A 197 -12.34 -12.62 8.54
C ARG A 197 -13.13 -11.93 9.65
N PRO A 198 -13.17 -10.58 9.72
CA PRO A 198 -13.94 -9.86 10.74
C PRO A 198 -15.40 -10.29 10.82
N GLU A 199 -16.08 -10.49 9.69
CA GLU A 199 -17.48 -10.92 9.62
C GLU A 199 -17.74 -12.33 10.16
N GLU A 200 -16.74 -13.19 10.24
CA GLU A 200 -16.85 -14.56 10.74
C GLU A 200 -16.71 -14.65 12.27
N LEU A 201 -16.09 -13.65 12.90
CA LEU A 201 -15.73 -13.68 14.32
C LEU A 201 -16.95 -13.70 15.26
N PRO A 202 -18.03 -12.91 15.02
CA PRO A 202 -19.20 -12.91 15.92
C PRO A 202 -19.85 -14.28 16.07
N ALA A 203 -19.89 -15.08 15.01
CA ALA A 203 -20.46 -16.43 15.04
C ALA A 203 -19.66 -17.40 15.94
N LEU A 204 -18.33 -17.19 16.04
CA LEU A 204 -17.45 -17.99 16.92
C LEU A 204 -17.61 -17.64 18.39
N ALA A 205 -17.96 -16.38 18.71
CA ALA A 205 -18.20 -15.94 20.07
C ALA A 205 -19.47 -16.59 20.64
N GLY A 206 -20.53 -16.74 19.84
CA GLY A 206 -21.78 -17.42 20.22
C GLY A 206 -21.57 -18.91 20.50
N ALA A 207 -20.77 -19.59 19.67
CA ALA A 207 -20.51 -21.01 19.84
C ALA A 207 -19.65 -21.37 21.08
N ALA A 208 -18.87 -20.42 21.59
CA ALA A 208 -18.04 -20.60 22.79
C ALA A 208 -18.79 -20.33 24.10
N ALA A 209 -19.97 -19.69 24.04
CA ALA A 209 -20.81 -19.39 25.20
C ALA A 209 -21.81 -20.52 25.52
N ASP A 210 -22.06 -21.44 24.57
CA ASP A 210 -23.04 -22.54 24.68
C ASP A 210 -22.38 -23.91 25.00
N GLY A 211 -21.10 -23.98 25.29
CA GLY A 211 -20.32 -25.19 25.62
C GLY A 211 -19.62 -25.08 26.96
#